data_66d02768bc1b8d60d7f184956fa33ce8
#
_entry.id   66d02768bc1b8d60d7f184956fa33ce8
#
_cell.length_a   1.000
_cell.length_b   1.000
_cell.length_c   1.000
_cell.angle_alpha   90.00
_cell.angle_beta   90.00
_cell.angle_gamma   90.00
#
_symmetry.space_group_name_H-M   'P 1'
#
loop_
_entity.id
_entity.type
_entity.pdbx_description
1 polymer ?
#
loop_
_entity_poly.entity_id
_entity_poly.type
_entity_poly.pdbx_seq_one_letter_code
_entity_poly.pdbx_strand_id
1 'polypeptide(L)'
;IYASSKNVLAVRFSESKGINREFVVRVFKTVIPVVLNESSWALGFVAYSVAYGRIGANAITAVQICNTVQNLFTVALFGLAGAAAVMVGHKIGEGNEEEGKVYAWRFIILSLVGGLASGGLLAVSSPLILSFFKVSAGVYESALWILYMTSVIMVARCFNIISIVGILRGAGDARFAFIAEGITMWFIGVPLSFIGACVLKLPVHYVVALVTVEEVVKCIIVVIRLFSNKWVK
;
A
#
# COMPACT_ATOMS: atom_id res chain seq x y z
N ILE A 1 5.24 28.71 6.56
CA ILE A 1 5.61 27.83 7.68
C ILE A 1 6.17 28.72 8.76
N TYR A 2 5.32 29.11 9.73
CA TYR A 2 5.74 29.86 10.90
C TYR A 2 6.26 28.89 11.96
N ALA A 3 7.56 28.63 12.01
CA ALA A 3 8.21 28.05 13.16
C ALA A 3 8.32 29.14 14.25
N SER A 4 7.28 29.26 15.08
CA SER A 4 7.33 30.13 16.25
C SER A 4 8.41 29.61 17.19
N SER A 5 9.32 30.48 17.63
CA SER A 5 10.42 30.17 18.55
C SER A 5 9.99 29.66 19.94
N LYS A 6 8.69 29.52 20.16
CA LYS A 6 8.07 29.00 21.40
C LYS A 6 7.55 27.57 21.26
N ASN A 7 7.59 26.96 20.09
CA ASN A 7 7.16 25.55 19.91
C ASN A 7 8.32 24.59 20.19
N VAL A 8 8.06 23.56 20.98
CA VAL A 8 8.98 22.45 21.31
C VAL A 8 9.54 21.76 20.06
N LEU A 9 8.87 21.93 18.91
CA LEU A 9 9.26 21.38 17.60
C LEU A 9 9.98 22.38 16.68
N ALA A 10 10.34 23.58 17.18
CA ALA A 10 11.09 24.56 16.40
C ALA A 10 12.55 24.15 16.28
N VAL A 11 12.90 23.52 15.16
CA VAL A 11 14.29 23.19 14.83
C VAL A 11 15.05 24.47 14.52
N ARG A 12 16.04 24.81 15.37
CA ARG A 12 16.97 25.92 15.12
C ARG A 12 18.18 25.40 14.33
N PHE A 13 18.60 26.11 13.31
CA PHE A 13 19.81 25.78 12.54
C PHE A 13 21.08 25.67 13.43
N SER A 14 21.10 26.34 14.61
CA SER A 14 22.17 26.21 15.58
C SER A 14 22.24 24.83 16.26
N GLU A 15 21.15 24.10 16.31
CA GLU A 15 21.07 22.76 16.92
C GLU A 15 21.61 21.67 15.97
N SER A 16 21.70 21.95 14.66
CA SER A 16 22.30 21.03 13.68
C SER A 16 23.82 20.86 13.87
N LYS A 17 24.50 21.73 14.62
CA LYS A 17 25.94 21.62 14.91
C LYS A 17 26.30 20.45 15.84
N GLY A 18 25.32 19.83 16.47
CA GLY A 18 25.49 18.66 17.35
C GLY A 18 25.19 17.29 16.70
N ILE A 19 24.99 17.23 15.37
CA ILE A 19 24.70 15.96 14.70
C ILE A 19 25.94 15.07 14.73
N ASN A 20 25.90 14.06 15.61
CA ASN A 20 26.96 13.08 15.73
C ASN A 20 26.83 12.02 14.61
N ARG A 21 27.96 11.51 14.11
CA ARG A 21 28.00 10.42 13.12
C ARG A 21 27.15 9.22 13.54
N GLU A 22 27.10 8.91 14.82
CA GLU A 22 26.28 7.83 15.34
C GLU A 22 24.78 8.05 15.13
N PHE A 23 24.29 9.28 15.36
CA PHE A 23 22.91 9.67 15.08
C PHE A 23 22.59 9.52 13.58
N VAL A 24 23.47 10.03 12.71
CA VAL A 24 23.32 9.92 11.25
C VAL A 24 23.22 8.46 10.83
N VAL A 25 24.11 7.59 11.29
CA VAL A 25 24.10 6.15 10.97
C VAL A 25 22.81 5.50 11.46
N ARG A 26 22.32 5.85 12.65
CA ARG A 26 21.05 5.32 13.19
C ARG A 26 19.86 5.74 12.33
N VAL A 27 19.78 7.01 11.94
CA VAL A 27 18.74 7.53 11.07
C VAL A 27 18.77 6.82 9.71
N PHE A 28 19.94 6.72 9.09
CA PHE A 28 20.06 6.04 7.78
C PHE A 28 19.71 4.54 7.84
N LYS A 29 20.04 3.84 8.92
CA LYS A 29 19.62 2.45 9.10
C LYS A 29 18.10 2.25 9.11
N THR A 30 17.35 3.26 9.55
CA THR A 30 15.89 3.24 9.60
C THR A 30 15.28 3.75 8.29
N VAL A 31 15.85 4.81 7.73
CA VAL A 31 15.30 5.50 6.55
C VAL A 31 15.58 4.72 5.25
N ILE A 32 16.80 4.16 5.09
CA ILE A 32 17.17 3.46 3.86
C ILE A 32 16.21 2.32 3.49
N PRO A 33 15.83 1.40 4.40
CA PRO A 33 14.87 0.35 4.05
C PRO A 33 13.52 0.90 3.58
N VAL A 34 13.05 2.00 4.17
CA VAL A 34 11.80 2.62 3.77
C VAL A 34 11.92 3.25 2.38
N VAL A 35 13.00 4.01 2.12
CA VAL A 35 13.25 4.62 0.80
C VAL A 35 13.39 3.53 -0.28
N LEU A 36 14.12 2.46 0.00
CA LEU A 36 14.24 1.33 -0.92
C LEU A 36 12.90 0.67 -1.20
N ASN A 37 12.04 0.56 -0.17
CA ASN A 37 10.70 0.02 -0.33
C ASN A 37 9.83 0.89 -1.23
N GLU A 38 9.78 2.19 -0.98
CA GLU A 38 9.00 3.13 -1.81
C GLU A 38 9.53 3.20 -3.24
N SER A 39 10.87 3.16 -3.43
CA SER A 39 11.50 3.12 -4.75
C SER A 39 11.17 1.82 -5.49
N SER A 40 11.24 0.67 -4.80
CA SER A 40 10.89 -0.63 -5.35
C SER A 40 9.42 -0.68 -5.79
N TRP A 41 8.53 -0.11 -4.98
CA TRP A 41 7.11 0.00 -5.28
C TRP A 41 6.86 0.89 -6.50
N ALA A 42 7.50 2.06 -6.58
CA ALA A 42 7.38 2.95 -7.73
C ALA A 42 7.86 2.28 -9.03
N LEU A 43 9.00 1.57 -8.98
CA LEU A 43 9.52 0.82 -10.13
C LEU A 43 8.59 -0.33 -10.55
N GLY A 44 7.97 -1.03 -9.59
CA GLY A 44 6.98 -2.05 -9.88
C GLY A 44 5.76 -1.50 -10.59
N PHE A 45 5.27 -0.32 -10.21
CA PHE A 45 4.19 0.37 -10.92
C PHE A 45 4.57 0.73 -12.36
N VAL A 46 5.81 1.16 -12.59
CA VAL A 46 6.33 1.37 -13.95
C VAL A 46 6.32 0.07 -14.74
N ALA A 47 6.78 -1.04 -14.14
CA ALA A 47 6.77 -2.34 -14.79
C ALA A 47 5.35 -2.79 -15.17
N TYR A 48 4.36 -2.63 -14.28
CA TYR A 48 2.94 -2.88 -14.60
C TYR A 48 2.46 -2.01 -15.76
N SER A 49 2.78 -0.71 -15.74
CA SER A 49 2.39 0.21 -16.81
C SER A 49 2.99 -0.19 -18.17
N VAL A 50 4.23 -0.69 -18.18
CA VAL A 50 4.85 -1.25 -19.38
C VAL A 50 4.11 -2.49 -19.87
N ALA A 51 3.75 -3.41 -18.97
CA ALA A 51 2.99 -4.61 -19.33
C ALA A 51 1.61 -4.25 -19.93
N TYR A 52 0.87 -3.33 -19.30
CA TYR A 52 -0.41 -2.86 -19.81
C TYR A 52 -0.26 -2.10 -21.15
N GLY A 53 0.84 -1.39 -21.33
CA GLY A 53 1.17 -0.71 -22.60
C GLY A 53 1.36 -1.66 -23.77
N ARG A 54 1.82 -2.89 -23.50
CA ARG A 54 1.93 -3.93 -24.55
C ARG A 54 0.57 -4.42 -25.04
N ILE A 55 -0.49 -4.27 -24.26
CA ILE A 55 -1.86 -4.61 -24.67
C ILE A 55 -2.41 -3.52 -25.61
N GLY A 56 -2.13 -2.26 -25.31
CA GLY A 56 -2.53 -1.11 -26.15
C GLY A 56 -2.91 0.13 -25.35
N ALA A 57 -3.08 1.25 -26.04
CA ALA A 57 -3.40 2.54 -25.43
C ALA A 57 -4.72 2.52 -24.61
N ASN A 58 -5.74 1.83 -25.12
CA ASN A 58 -7.02 1.69 -24.43
C ASN A 58 -6.88 0.97 -23.08
N ALA A 59 -5.98 -0.01 -23.00
CA ALA A 59 -5.68 -0.74 -21.77
C ALA A 59 -5.05 0.18 -20.71
N ILE A 60 -4.06 0.99 -21.09
CA ILE A 60 -3.44 1.97 -20.20
C ILE A 60 -4.50 2.96 -19.71
N THR A 61 -5.33 3.49 -20.62
CA THR A 61 -6.38 4.45 -20.29
C THR A 61 -7.35 3.88 -19.25
N ALA A 62 -7.83 2.65 -19.44
CA ALA A 62 -8.72 1.99 -18.49
C ALA A 62 -8.07 1.85 -17.11
N VAL A 63 -6.81 1.37 -17.07
CA VAL A 63 -6.07 1.20 -15.80
C VAL A 63 -5.81 2.54 -15.10
N GLN A 64 -5.46 3.60 -15.83
CA GLN A 64 -5.20 4.92 -15.23
C GLN A 64 -6.46 5.54 -14.64
N ILE A 65 -7.61 5.39 -15.30
CA ILE A 65 -8.90 5.80 -14.74
C ILE A 65 -9.17 5.03 -13.44
N CYS A 66 -9.00 3.71 -13.46
CA CYS A 66 -9.20 2.87 -12.28
C CYS A 66 -8.25 3.26 -11.14
N ASN A 67 -6.98 3.52 -11.43
CA ASN A 67 -6.00 3.96 -10.42
C ASN A 67 -6.42 5.31 -9.80
N THR A 68 -6.88 6.25 -10.61
CA THR A 68 -7.37 7.55 -10.12
C THR A 68 -8.56 7.38 -9.18
N VAL A 69 -9.53 6.55 -9.55
CA VAL A 69 -10.69 6.25 -8.71
C VAL A 69 -10.27 5.55 -7.41
N GLN A 70 -9.42 4.53 -7.50
CA GLN A 70 -8.93 3.78 -6.33
C GLN A 70 -8.16 4.67 -5.35
N ASN A 71 -7.38 5.62 -5.84
CA ASN A 71 -6.62 6.55 -5.00
C ASN A 71 -7.52 7.35 -4.06
N LEU A 72 -8.73 7.74 -4.50
CA LEU A 72 -9.69 8.45 -3.64
C LEU A 72 -10.07 7.62 -2.41
N PHE A 73 -10.27 6.31 -2.59
CA PHE A 73 -10.60 5.40 -1.49
C PHE A 73 -9.39 5.05 -0.62
N THR A 74 -8.21 5.04 -1.22
CA THR A 74 -6.96 4.62 -0.54
C THR A 74 -6.39 5.71 0.39
N VAL A 75 -6.64 6.99 0.10
CA VAL A 75 -6.14 8.12 0.94
C VAL A 75 -6.58 7.99 2.40
N ALA A 76 -7.85 7.67 2.64
CA ALA A 76 -8.36 7.49 4.00
C ALA A 76 -7.66 6.33 4.75
N LEU A 77 -7.30 5.28 4.01
CA LEU A 77 -6.61 4.12 4.56
C LEU A 77 -5.16 4.44 4.97
N PHE A 78 -4.47 5.28 4.22
CA PHE A 78 -3.14 5.75 4.62
C PHE A 78 -3.18 6.61 5.89
N GLY A 79 -4.24 7.41 6.06
CA GLY A 79 -4.48 8.12 7.32
C GLY A 79 -4.63 7.15 8.50
N LEU A 80 -5.42 6.09 8.34
CA LEU A 80 -5.60 5.05 9.34
C LEU A 80 -4.32 4.26 9.61
N ALA A 81 -3.54 3.94 8.56
CA ALA A 81 -2.24 3.30 8.70
C ALA A 81 -1.24 4.17 9.46
N GLY A 82 -1.24 5.49 9.21
CA GLY A 82 -0.43 6.45 9.96
C GLY A 82 -0.79 6.48 11.45
N ALA A 83 -2.09 6.47 11.78
CA ALA A 83 -2.55 6.38 13.16
C ALA A 83 -2.12 5.05 13.82
N ALA A 84 -2.23 3.92 13.10
CA ALA A 84 -1.77 2.62 13.57
C ALA A 84 -0.27 2.63 13.85
N ALA A 85 0.54 3.20 12.93
CA ALA A 85 1.99 3.27 13.11
C ALA A 85 2.38 4.05 14.38
N VAL A 86 1.72 5.18 14.64
CA VAL A 86 1.99 5.99 15.84
C VAL A 86 1.53 5.29 17.10
N MET A 87 0.29 4.78 17.13
CA MET A 87 -0.28 4.20 18.35
C MET A 87 0.38 2.86 18.73
N VAL A 88 0.58 1.97 17.76
CA VAL A 88 1.24 0.69 17.99
C VAL A 88 2.73 0.90 18.30
N GLY A 89 3.40 1.76 17.51
CA GLY A 89 4.82 2.04 17.69
C GLY A 89 5.13 2.68 19.03
N HIS A 90 4.26 3.60 19.52
CA HIS A 90 4.42 4.24 20.82
C HIS A 90 4.31 3.20 21.96
N LYS A 91 3.31 2.33 21.93
CA LYS A 91 3.12 1.29 22.96
C LYS A 91 4.26 0.27 23.01
N ILE A 92 4.75 -0.15 21.84
CA ILE A 92 5.91 -1.04 21.78
C ILE A 92 7.18 -0.32 22.25
N GLY A 93 7.36 0.95 21.87
CA GLY A 93 8.49 1.78 22.32
C GLY A 93 8.51 2.05 23.82
N GLU A 94 7.35 2.07 24.49
CA GLU A 94 7.23 2.14 25.95
C GLU A 94 7.56 0.81 26.66
N GLY A 95 7.77 -0.28 25.92
CA GLY A 95 7.96 -1.63 26.45
C GLY A 95 6.65 -2.34 26.81
N ASN A 96 5.50 -1.77 26.47
CA ASN A 96 4.19 -2.37 26.71
C ASN A 96 3.71 -3.16 25.49
N GLU A 97 4.37 -4.31 25.26
CA GLU A 97 4.12 -5.16 24.10
C GLU A 97 2.67 -5.68 24.02
N GLU A 98 2.07 -6.01 25.17
CA GLU A 98 0.70 -6.54 25.22
C GLU A 98 -0.33 -5.51 24.76
N GLU A 99 -0.22 -4.27 25.25
CA GLU A 99 -1.06 -3.18 24.74
C GLU A 99 -0.82 -2.91 23.25
N GLY A 100 0.44 -2.94 22.81
CA GLY A 100 0.79 -2.81 21.40
C GLY A 100 0.09 -3.84 20.52
N LYS A 101 0.03 -5.11 20.94
CA LYS A 101 -0.71 -6.18 20.26
C LYS A 101 -2.22 -5.93 20.25
N VAL A 102 -2.78 -5.47 21.36
CA VAL A 102 -4.22 -5.14 21.44
C VAL A 102 -4.57 -4.02 20.45
N TYR A 103 -3.75 -2.96 20.37
CA TYR A 103 -3.95 -1.90 19.38
C TYR A 103 -3.81 -2.42 17.95
N ALA A 104 -2.80 -3.25 17.67
CA ALA A 104 -2.63 -3.86 16.37
C ALA A 104 -3.87 -4.65 15.93
N TRP A 105 -4.44 -5.50 16.79
CA TRP A 105 -5.66 -6.25 16.49
C TRP A 105 -6.88 -5.34 16.26
N ARG A 106 -7.02 -4.26 17.02
CA ARG A 106 -8.09 -3.27 16.78
C ARG A 106 -7.96 -2.63 15.40
N PHE A 107 -6.74 -2.26 14.98
CA PHE A 107 -6.51 -1.72 13.65
C PHE A 107 -6.73 -2.75 12.54
N ILE A 108 -6.43 -4.03 12.78
CA ILE A 108 -6.76 -5.10 11.83
C ILE A 108 -8.28 -5.22 11.64
N ILE A 109 -9.06 -5.22 12.72
CA ILE A 109 -10.52 -5.25 12.61
C ILE A 109 -11.04 -4.01 11.86
N LEU A 110 -10.52 -2.83 12.19
CA LEU A 110 -10.85 -1.60 11.47
C LEU A 110 -10.50 -1.68 9.98
N SER A 111 -9.38 -2.34 9.63
CA SER A 111 -8.99 -2.53 8.24
C SER A 111 -9.97 -3.43 7.47
N LEU A 112 -10.46 -4.49 8.10
CA LEU A 112 -11.44 -5.38 7.48
C LEU A 112 -12.79 -4.66 7.28
N VAL A 113 -13.27 -3.96 8.30
CA VAL A 113 -14.51 -3.18 8.20
C VAL A 113 -14.37 -2.05 7.18
N GLY A 114 -13.27 -1.30 7.24
CA GLY A 114 -12.96 -0.22 6.28
C GLY A 114 -12.81 -0.75 4.85
N GLY A 115 -12.21 -1.93 4.69
CA GLY A 115 -12.08 -2.61 3.40
C GLY A 115 -13.42 -3.04 2.81
N LEU A 116 -14.31 -3.61 3.64
CA LEU A 116 -15.67 -3.97 3.23
C LEU A 116 -16.48 -2.72 2.85
N ALA A 117 -16.42 -1.68 3.67
CA ALA A 117 -17.12 -0.43 3.41
C ALA A 117 -16.61 0.26 2.13
N SER A 118 -15.28 0.38 1.99
CA SER A 118 -14.66 1.00 0.81
C SER A 118 -14.90 0.18 -0.46
N GLY A 119 -14.76 -1.15 -0.39
CA GLY A 119 -15.04 -2.05 -1.50
C GLY A 119 -16.50 -2.01 -1.94
N GLY A 120 -17.44 -2.07 -0.98
CA GLY A 120 -18.88 -1.93 -1.27
C GLY A 120 -19.22 -0.57 -1.88
N LEU A 121 -18.69 0.52 -1.33
CA LEU A 121 -18.90 1.86 -1.86
C LEU A 121 -18.29 2.00 -3.27
N LEU A 122 -17.08 1.46 -3.49
CA LEU A 122 -16.44 1.44 -4.81
C LEU A 122 -17.30 0.67 -5.82
N ALA A 123 -17.79 -0.53 -5.47
CA ALA A 123 -18.63 -1.33 -6.37
C ALA A 123 -19.88 -0.58 -6.79
N VAL A 124 -20.61 0.00 -5.83
CA VAL A 124 -21.87 0.73 -6.10
C VAL A 124 -21.61 2.02 -6.87
N SER A 125 -20.56 2.75 -6.57
CA SER A 125 -20.25 4.04 -7.20
C SER A 125 -19.56 3.92 -8.55
N SER A 126 -18.96 2.76 -8.89
CA SER A 126 -18.18 2.57 -10.11
C SER A 126 -18.90 2.97 -11.41
N PRO A 127 -20.15 2.56 -11.67
CA PRO A 127 -20.84 2.95 -12.89
C PRO A 127 -21.08 4.47 -12.95
N LEU A 128 -21.45 5.07 -11.81
CA LEU A 128 -21.67 6.50 -11.70
C LEU A 128 -20.39 7.29 -11.93
N ILE A 129 -19.29 6.89 -11.28
CA ILE A 129 -18.00 7.56 -11.43
C ILE A 129 -17.52 7.46 -12.88
N LEU A 130 -17.61 6.26 -13.49
CA LEU A 130 -17.19 6.07 -14.87
C LEU A 130 -18.03 6.85 -15.87
N SER A 131 -19.28 7.18 -15.56
CA SER A 131 -20.13 8.00 -16.44
C SER A 131 -19.62 9.44 -16.63
N PHE A 132 -18.81 9.95 -15.70
CA PHE A 132 -18.14 11.25 -15.85
C PHE A 132 -16.94 11.23 -16.81
N PHE A 133 -16.43 10.06 -17.15
CA PHE A 133 -15.32 9.92 -18.08
C PHE A 133 -15.85 9.71 -19.51
N LYS A 134 -15.50 10.60 -20.41
CA LYS A 134 -15.85 10.50 -21.84
C LYS A 134 -14.87 9.56 -22.54
N VAL A 135 -15.10 8.27 -22.48
CA VAL A 135 -14.23 7.22 -23.03
C VAL A 135 -15.01 6.32 -24.01
N SER A 136 -14.27 5.56 -24.82
CA SER A 136 -14.90 4.58 -25.72
C SER A 136 -15.56 3.43 -24.94
N ALA A 137 -16.55 2.79 -25.55
CA ALA A 137 -17.28 1.68 -24.91
C ALA A 137 -16.36 0.56 -24.40
N GLY A 138 -15.32 0.20 -25.17
CA GLY A 138 -14.38 -0.85 -24.76
C GLY A 138 -13.48 -0.44 -23.57
N VAL A 139 -13.12 0.84 -23.45
CA VAL A 139 -12.40 1.37 -22.27
C VAL A 139 -13.33 1.37 -21.06
N TYR A 140 -14.57 1.81 -21.23
CA TYR A 140 -15.58 1.82 -20.14
C TYR A 140 -15.81 0.41 -19.59
N GLU A 141 -16.06 -0.56 -20.45
CA GLU A 141 -16.29 -1.96 -20.05
C GLU A 141 -15.07 -2.54 -19.30
N SER A 142 -13.87 -2.35 -19.86
CA SER A 142 -12.64 -2.81 -19.21
C SER A 142 -12.43 -2.16 -17.85
N ALA A 143 -12.64 -0.84 -17.73
CA ALA A 143 -12.52 -0.11 -16.48
C ALA A 143 -13.56 -0.57 -15.44
N LEU A 144 -14.79 -0.81 -15.85
CA LEU A 144 -15.86 -1.29 -14.98
C LEU A 144 -15.52 -2.66 -14.37
N TRP A 145 -15.05 -3.59 -15.20
CA TRP A 145 -14.59 -4.90 -14.72
C TRP A 145 -13.40 -4.79 -13.76
N ILE A 146 -12.42 -3.94 -14.06
CA ILE A 146 -11.28 -3.69 -13.16
C ILE A 146 -11.75 -3.14 -11.82
N LEU A 147 -12.67 -2.18 -11.79
CA LEU A 147 -13.19 -1.60 -10.55
C LEU A 147 -13.97 -2.64 -9.73
N TYR A 148 -14.78 -3.49 -10.36
CA TYR A 148 -15.49 -4.57 -9.65
C TYR A 148 -14.52 -5.59 -9.04
N MET A 149 -13.50 -6.01 -9.78
CA MET A 149 -12.46 -6.92 -9.25
C MET A 149 -11.70 -6.25 -8.10
N THR A 150 -11.36 -4.97 -8.25
CA THR A 150 -10.69 -4.21 -7.20
C THR A 150 -11.55 -4.04 -5.96
N SER A 151 -12.86 -3.86 -6.10
CA SER A 151 -13.76 -3.75 -4.95
C SER A 151 -13.80 -5.02 -4.12
N VAL A 152 -13.72 -6.19 -4.75
CA VAL A 152 -13.63 -7.47 -4.03
C VAL A 152 -12.30 -7.59 -3.28
N ILE A 153 -11.18 -7.25 -3.93
CA ILE A 153 -9.84 -7.36 -3.34
C ILE A 153 -9.52 -6.23 -2.34
N MET A 154 -10.37 -5.19 -2.27
CA MET A 154 -10.15 -4.03 -1.42
C MET A 154 -9.98 -4.39 0.06
N VAL A 155 -10.65 -5.44 0.54
CA VAL A 155 -10.49 -5.94 1.92
C VAL A 155 -9.06 -6.39 2.18
N ALA A 156 -8.49 -7.21 1.28
CA ALA A 156 -7.11 -7.67 1.39
C ALA A 156 -6.12 -6.50 1.27
N ARG A 157 -6.38 -5.55 0.37
CA ARG A 157 -5.56 -4.34 0.18
C ARG A 157 -5.57 -3.46 1.43
N CYS A 158 -6.73 -3.22 2.04
CA CYS A 158 -6.84 -2.45 3.29
C CYS A 158 -6.08 -3.14 4.43
N PHE A 159 -6.24 -4.45 4.56
CA PHE A 159 -5.50 -5.24 5.53
C PHE A 159 -4.00 -5.12 5.31
N ASN A 160 -3.50 -5.26 4.08
CA ASN A 160 -2.09 -5.16 3.75
C ASN A 160 -1.53 -3.77 4.06
N ILE A 161 -2.21 -2.68 3.66
CA ILE A 161 -1.78 -1.31 3.92
C ILE A 161 -1.64 -1.06 5.42
N ILE A 162 -2.67 -1.38 6.21
CA ILE A 162 -2.66 -1.12 7.64
C ILE A 162 -1.65 -2.00 8.37
N SER A 163 -1.55 -3.27 7.99
CA SER A 163 -0.62 -4.20 8.62
C SER A 163 0.85 -3.87 8.28
N ILE A 164 1.15 -3.59 7.02
CA ILE A 164 2.54 -3.35 6.57
C ILE A 164 2.98 -1.93 6.94
N VAL A 165 2.22 -0.91 6.49
CA VAL A 165 2.60 0.49 6.67
C VAL A 165 2.33 0.95 8.10
N GLY A 166 1.21 0.52 8.68
CA GLY A 166 0.83 0.88 10.04
C GLY A 166 1.55 0.03 11.09
N ILE A 167 1.24 -1.24 11.17
CA ILE A 167 1.64 -2.08 12.31
C ILE A 167 3.13 -2.47 12.20
N LEU A 168 3.55 -3.14 11.12
CA LEU A 168 4.91 -3.67 11.02
C LEU A 168 5.97 -2.57 10.98
N ARG A 169 5.77 -1.52 10.18
CA ARG A 169 6.72 -0.39 10.13
C ARG A 169 6.68 0.41 11.43
N GLY A 170 5.50 0.63 12.02
CA GLY A 170 5.35 1.29 13.31
C GLY A 170 6.06 0.57 14.46
N ALA A 171 6.00 -0.76 14.47
CA ALA A 171 6.68 -1.62 15.44
C ALA A 171 8.19 -1.81 15.18
N GLY A 172 8.76 -1.19 14.13
CA GLY A 172 10.18 -1.29 13.80
C GLY A 172 10.56 -2.46 12.89
N ASP A 173 9.60 -3.27 12.41
CA ASP A 173 9.85 -4.41 11.52
C ASP A 173 9.80 -4.01 10.02
N ALA A 174 10.34 -2.83 9.71
CA ALA A 174 10.35 -2.27 8.36
C ALA A 174 11.12 -3.15 7.35
N ARG A 175 12.11 -3.92 7.81
CA ARG A 175 12.86 -4.85 6.95
C ARG A 175 11.98 -5.98 6.43
N PHE A 176 11.17 -6.58 7.30
CA PHE A 176 10.24 -7.61 6.87
C PHE A 176 9.18 -7.04 5.92
N ALA A 177 8.65 -5.86 6.22
CA ALA A 177 7.72 -5.14 5.35
C ALA A 177 8.29 -4.96 3.94
N PHE A 178 9.53 -4.47 3.82
CA PHE A 178 10.24 -4.31 2.54
C PHE A 178 10.39 -5.63 1.78
N ILE A 179 10.84 -6.69 2.47
CA ILE A 179 11.06 -8.01 1.86
C ILE A 179 9.72 -8.60 1.38
N ALA A 180 8.67 -8.53 2.19
CA ALA A 180 7.36 -9.05 1.85
C ALA A 180 6.76 -8.34 0.63
N GLU A 181 6.78 -7.01 0.60
CA GLU A 181 6.31 -6.22 -0.55
C GLU A 181 7.18 -6.45 -1.79
N GLY A 182 8.51 -6.46 -1.64
CA GLY A 182 9.42 -6.68 -2.75
C GLY A 182 9.25 -8.06 -3.38
N ILE A 183 9.20 -9.13 -2.59
CA ILE A 183 9.03 -10.49 -3.11
C ILE A 183 7.68 -10.62 -3.82
N THR A 184 6.59 -10.18 -3.23
CA THR A 184 5.27 -10.34 -3.84
C THR A 184 5.14 -9.54 -5.12
N MET A 185 5.63 -8.31 -5.16
CA MET A 185 5.57 -7.46 -6.34
C MET A 185 6.46 -7.98 -7.47
N TRP A 186 7.75 -8.23 -7.19
CA TRP A 186 8.73 -8.55 -8.24
C TRP A 186 8.72 -10.00 -8.69
N PHE A 187 8.33 -10.95 -7.84
CA PHE A 187 8.30 -12.37 -8.17
C PHE A 187 6.90 -12.91 -8.49
N ILE A 188 5.84 -12.18 -8.14
CA ILE A 188 4.47 -12.60 -8.44
C ILE A 188 3.79 -11.57 -9.34
N GLY A 189 3.60 -10.34 -8.88
CA GLY A 189 2.82 -9.33 -9.59
C GLY A 189 3.40 -8.97 -10.95
N VAL A 190 4.68 -8.57 -11.01
CA VAL A 190 5.35 -8.18 -12.26
C VAL A 190 5.40 -9.35 -13.24
N PRO A 191 5.87 -10.57 -12.90
CA PRO A 191 5.85 -11.69 -13.84
C PRO A 191 4.45 -12.03 -14.34
N LEU A 192 3.43 -12.07 -13.47
CA LEU A 192 2.06 -12.37 -13.89
C LEU A 192 1.51 -11.30 -14.84
N SER A 193 1.86 -10.03 -14.64
CA SER A 193 1.45 -8.95 -15.55
C SER A 193 2.02 -9.14 -16.96
N PHE A 194 3.32 -9.47 -17.07
CA PHE A 194 3.97 -9.73 -18.36
C PHE A 194 3.50 -11.04 -19.00
N ILE A 195 3.32 -12.12 -18.23
CA ILE A 195 2.78 -13.38 -18.72
C ILE A 195 1.37 -13.14 -19.28
N GLY A 196 0.50 -12.48 -18.54
CA GLY A 196 -0.86 -12.17 -18.96
C GLY A 196 -0.91 -11.29 -20.20
N ALA A 197 -0.10 -10.22 -20.25
CA ALA A 197 -0.10 -9.25 -21.35
C ALA A 197 0.61 -9.76 -22.61
N CYS A 198 1.80 -10.36 -22.47
CA CYS A 198 2.69 -10.65 -23.59
C CYS A 198 2.59 -12.11 -24.08
N VAL A 199 2.43 -13.08 -23.15
CA VAL A 199 2.40 -14.50 -23.48
C VAL A 199 0.96 -14.95 -23.76
N LEU A 200 0.06 -14.72 -22.81
CA LEU A 200 -1.34 -15.13 -22.92
C LEU A 200 -2.20 -14.15 -23.71
N LYS A 201 -1.70 -12.94 -23.97
CA LYS A 201 -2.40 -11.87 -24.73
C LYS A 201 -3.83 -11.63 -24.23
N LEU A 202 -4.02 -11.65 -22.93
CA LEU A 202 -5.32 -11.47 -22.29
C LEU A 202 -5.79 -10.02 -22.38
N PRO A 203 -7.10 -9.77 -22.41
CA PRO A 203 -7.67 -8.45 -22.16
C PRO A 203 -7.20 -7.87 -20.82
N VAL A 204 -7.08 -6.56 -20.73
CA VAL A 204 -6.47 -5.85 -19.58
C VAL A 204 -7.11 -6.19 -18.23
N HIS A 205 -8.42 -6.36 -18.18
CA HIS A 205 -9.12 -6.71 -16.94
C HIS A 205 -8.70 -8.06 -16.37
N TYR A 206 -8.42 -9.07 -17.23
CA TYR A 206 -7.87 -10.36 -16.77
C TYR A 206 -6.41 -10.23 -16.32
N VAL A 207 -5.61 -9.39 -17.00
CA VAL A 207 -4.22 -9.15 -16.57
C VAL A 207 -4.20 -8.47 -15.20
N VAL A 208 -5.07 -7.49 -14.97
CA VAL A 208 -5.21 -6.87 -13.65
C VAL A 208 -5.67 -7.88 -12.60
N ALA A 209 -6.61 -8.79 -12.94
CA ALA A 209 -7.02 -9.87 -12.05
C ALA A 209 -5.85 -10.79 -11.64
N LEU A 210 -4.98 -11.15 -12.59
CA LEU A 210 -3.77 -11.92 -12.30
C LEU A 210 -2.84 -11.18 -11.35
N VAL A 211 -2.66 -9.88 -11.54
CA VAL A 211 -1.84 -9.05 -10.64
C VAL A 211 -2.43 -9.00 -9.23
N THR A 212 -3.76 -9.05 -9.07
CA THR A 212 -4.36 -9.04 -7.72
C THR A 212 -4.02 -10.28 -6.87
N VAL A 213 -3.53 -11.36 -7.48
CA VAL A 213 -3.01 -12.54 -6.76
C VAL A 213 -1.86 -12.13 -5.82
N GLU A 214 -1.06 -11.13 -6.21
CA GLU A 214 -0.02 -10.56 -5.36
C GLU A 214 -0.58 -10.10 -4.00
N GLU A 215 -1.72 -9.40 -3.99
CA GLU A 215 -2.34 -8.90 -2.76
C GLU A 215 -2.78 -10.03 -1.84
N VAL A 216 -3.27 -11.14 -2.41
CA VAL A 216 -3.69 -12.32 -1.63
C VAL A 216 -2.47 -13.01 -1.01
N VAL A 217 -1.42 -13.23 -1.79
CA VAL A 217 -0.17 -13.84 -1.28
C VAL A 217 0.47 -12.97 -0.22
N LYS A 218 0.50 -11.66 -0.44
CA LYS A 218 0.99 -10.67 0.53
C LYS A 218 0.19 -10.76 1.84
N CYS A 219 -1.13 -10.84 1.77
CA CYS A 219 -2.00 -11.01 2.93
C CYS A 219 -1.61 -12.27 3.73
N ILE A 220 -1.39 -13.41 3.07
CA ILE A 220 -0.99 -14.66 3.74
C ILE A 220 0.35 -14.49 4.46
N ILE A 221 1.36 -13.91 3.79
CA ILE A 221 2.69 -13.66 4.36
C ILE A 221 2.60 -12.76 5.60
N VAL A 222 1.81 -11.69 5.51
CA VAL A 222 1.63 -10.73 6.60
C VAL A 222 0.88 -11.36 7.79
N VAL A 223 -0.17 -12.15 7.52
CA VAL A 223 -0.91 -12.88 8.56
C VAL A 223 0.02 -13.81 9.33
N ILE A 224 0.84 -14.60 8.62
CA ILE A 224 1.83 -15.49 9.27
C ILE A 224 2.79 -14.69 10.15
N ARG A 225 3.26 -13.53 9.68
CA ARG A 225 4.16 -12.66 10.46
C ARG A 225 3.50 -12.13 11.71
N LEU A 226 2.26 -11.65 11.62
CA LEU A 226 1.51 -11.10 12.76
C LEU A 226 1.27 -12.16 13.83
N PHE A 227 0.85 -13.36 13.44
CA PHE A 227 0.64 -14.46 14.37
C PHE A 227 1.93 -15.00 15.00
N SER A 228 3.07 -14.86 14.33
CA SER A 228 4.35 -15.31 14.90
C SER A 228 4.86 -14.43 16.05
N ASN A 229 4.25 -13.28 16.31
CA ASN A 229 4.69 -12.25 17.26
C ASN A 229 6.14 -11.76 17.09
N LYS A 230 6.84 -12.15 16.02
CA LYS A 230 8.24 -11.77 15.75
C LYS A 230 8.40 -10.31 15.31
N TRP A 231 7.30 -9.58 15.13
CA TRP A 231 7.28 -8.18 14.76
C TRP A 231 7.35 -7.25 15.98
N VAL A 232 7.08 -7.77 17.15
CA VAL A 232 7.22 -7.08 18.44
C VAL A 232 8.66 -7.33 18.93
N LYS A 233 9.45 -6.24 19.02
CA LYS A 233 10.85 -6.30 19.49
C LYS A 233 11.14 -5.14 20.42
#